data_cdd8c1f7a4085944598d1c1202162995
#
_entry.id   cdd8c1f7a4085944598d1c1202162995
#
_cell.length_a   1.000
_cell.length_b   1.000
_cell.length_c   1.000
_cell.angle_alpha   90.00
_cell.angle_beta   90.00
_cell.angle_gamma   90.00
#
_symmetry.space_group_name_H-M   'P 1'
#
loop_
_entity.id
_entity.type
_entity.pdbx_description
1 polymer ?
#
loop_
_entity_poly.entity_id
_entity_poly.type
_entity_poly.pdbx_seq_one_letter_code
_entity_poly.pdbx_strand_id
1 'polypeptide(L)'
;MTDNDVLNPLETLGAAASRGVASQEAWLLQPREGRAARLALDWASGGETLELPAGWRGLLLLDRLELTVLDGGVSFQPLRLEALTKLLSFVDEARDAEQQAGERRCGLLPLDEDEVWTDRRGCEYWFLRQVLAPSEPFQALLSLLRRSESYWLVRFLLAQSERGDKLQELGERYGVSYSHFRRLCRHALGGAAKTELRDWRMARSLLDVVEGRDSLTQVALKHGYASSSHFSNEIKGLIGVSPRGLSNIIQLATK
;
A
#
# COMPACT_ATOMS: atom_id res chain seq x y z
N MET A 1 15.10 -12.94 6.63
CA MET A 1 13.98 -12.42 5.83
C MET A 1 14.41 -11.03 5.40
N THR A 2 14.66 -10.82 4.12
CA THR A 2 15.11 -9.54 3.59
C THR A 2 13.91 -8.60 3.48
N ASP A 3 14.13 -7.29 3.64
CA ASP A 3 13.08 -6.24 3.55
C ASP A 3 12.45 -6.17 2.14
N ASN A 4 12.93 -7.00 1.22
CA ASN A 4 12.51 -7.09 -0.18
C ASN A 4 11.48 -8.21 -0.43
N ASP A 5 11.23 -9.09 0.54
CA ASP A 5 10.29 -10.20 0.37
C ASP A 5 8.84 -9.71 0.47
N VAL A 6 8.06 -9.91 -0.58
CA VAL A 6 6.62 -9.54 -0.64
C VAL A 6 5.74 -10.59 0.01
N LEU A 7 6.14 -11.86 -0.09
CA LEU A 7 5.41 -13.01 0.43
C LEU A 7 5.97 -13.47 1.77
N ASN A 8 5.08 -13.89 2.65
CA ASN A 8 5.45 -14.63 3.86
C ASN A 8 5.78 -16.09 3.52
N PRO A 9 6.30 -16.90 4.46
CA PRO A 9 6.56 -18.31 4.23
C PRO A 9 5.35 -19.07 3.71
N LEU A 10 5.60 -20.12 2.92
CA LEU A 10 4.58 -21.02 2.40
C LEU A 10 3.90 -21.80 3.55
N GLU A 11 2.60 -21.76 3.56
CA GLU A 11 1.74 -22.50 4.49
C GLU A 11 0.81 -23.43 3.72
N THR A 12 0.25 -24.42 4.41
CA THR A 12 -0.69 -25.40 3.82
C THR A 12 -1.88 -25.65 4.73
N LEU A 13 -3.06 -25.85 4.12
CA LEU A 13 -4.26 -26.30 4.80
C LEU A 13 -4.78 -27.55 4.08
N GLY A 14 -4.97 -28.64 4.82
CA GLY A 14 -5.58 -29.89 4.34
C GLY A 14 -7.09 -29.89 4.52
N ALA A 15 -7.75 -30.94 4.04
CA ALA A 15 -9.19 -31.13 4.24
C ALA A 15 -9.58 -31.07 5.72
N ALA A 16 -10.71 -30.47 6.02
CA ALA A 16 -11.25 -30.19 7.36
C ALA A 16 -10.38 -29.25 8.25
N ALA A 17 -9.30 -28.66 7.72
CA ALA A 17 -8.55 -27.63 8.45
C ALA A 17 -9.28 -26.29 8.38
N SER A 18 -9.28 -25.56 9.50
CA SER A 18 -9.83 -24.21 9.60
C SER A 18 -8.75 -23.20 9.99
N ARG A 19 -8.95 -21.94 9.55
CA ARG A 19 -8.10 -20.79 9.92
C ARG A 19 -8.93 -19.53 10.12
N GLY A 20 -8.79 -18.93 11.29
CA GLY A 20 -9.37 -17.62 11.59
C GLY A 20 -8.52 -16.49 11.00
N VAL A 21 -9.16 -15.57 10.29
CA VAL A 21 -8.58 -14.34 9.73
C VAL A 21 -9.10 -13.15 10.52
N ALA A 22 -8.24 -12.57 11.36
CA ALA A 22 -8.62 -11.49 12.28
C ALA A 22 -8.63 -10.09 11.65
N SER A 23 -7.87 -9.89 10.58
CA SER A 23 -7.75 -8.63 9.82
C SER A 23 -7.69 -8.92 8.33
N GLN A 24 -7.55 -7.88 7.51
CA GLN A 24 -7.39 -8.07 6.07
C GLN A 24 -6.12 -8.85 5.75
N GLU A 25 -6.28 -9.91 4.97
CA GLU A 25 -5.20 -10.70 4.43
C GLU A 25 -5.43 -10.92 2.92
N ALA A 26 -4.34 -11.04 2.17
CA ALA A 26 -4.37 -11.56 0.82
C ALA A 26 -3.35 -12.69 0.72
N TRP A 27 -3.76 -13.81 0.18
CA TRP A 27 -2.92 -14.99 0.05
C TRP A 27 -2.70 -15.31 -1.42
N LEU A 28 -1.44 -15.45 -1.83
CA LEU A 28 -1.12 -16.14 -3.07
C LEU A 28 -1.43 -17.62 -2.84
N LEU A 29 -2.48 -18.12 -3.50
CA LEU A 29 -3.10 -19.41 -3.21
C LEU A 29 -3.11 -20.29 -4.44
N GLN A 30 -2.94 -21.59 -4.23
CA GLN A 30 -3.16 -22.63 -5.23
C GLN A 30 -3.66 -23.93 -4.57
N PRO A 31 -4.55 -24.70 -5.23
CA PRO A 31 -4.90 -26.03 -4.82
C PRO A 31 -3.68 -26.95 -4.81
N ARG A 32 -3.64 -27.88 -3.85
CA ARG A 32 -2.54 -28.83 -3.70
C ARG A 32 -2.63 -29.97 -4.73
N GLU A 33 -1.49 -30.50 -5.10
CA GLU A 33 -1.36 -31.71 -5.94
C GLU A 33 -2.08 -31.60 -7.28
N GLY A 34 -2.33 -30.37 -7.78
CA GLY A 34 -3.06 -30.16 -9.03
C GLY A 34 -4.53 -30.62 -9.01
N ARG A 35 -5.11 -30.87 -7.82
CA ARG A 35 -6.52 -31.24 -7.63
C ARG A 35 -7.36 -29.99 -7.34
N ALA A 36 -8.67 -30.08 -7.61
CA ALA A 36 -9.59 -29.03 -7.19
C ALA A 36 -9.67 -28.95 -5.66
N ALA A 37 -10.00 -27.76 -5.13
CA ALA A 37 -10.27 -27.58 -3.71
C ALA A 37 -11.56 -26.79 -3.51
N ARG A 38 -12.24 -27.02 -2.38
CA ARG A 38 -13.45 -26.33 -2.00
C ARG A 38 -13.29 -25.73 -0.59
N LEU A 39 -13.56 -24.43 -0.48
CA LEU A 39 -13.37 -23.65 0.74
C LEU A 39 -14.70 -23.07 1.19
N ALA A 40 -15.04 -23.17 2.47
CA ALA A 40 -16.07 -22.37 3.10
C ALA A 40 -15.44 -21.14 3.74
N LEU A 41 -16.06 -19.99 3.57
CA LEU A 41 -15.69 -18.73 4.18
C LEU A 41 -16.89 -18.22 4.99
N ASP A 42 -16.75 -18.13 6.31
CA ASP A 42 -17.83 -17.80 7.21
C ASP A 42 -17.50 -16.51 7.99
N TRP A 43 -18.46 -15.59 8.05
CA TRP A 43 -18.39 -14.36 8.86
C TRP A 43 -19.73 -14.10 9.57
N ALA A 44 -19.75 -13.21 10.54
CA ALA A 44 -20.87 -13.00 11.44
C ALA A 44 -22.25 -12.78 10.77
N SER A 45 -22.29 -12.22 9.56
CA SER A 45 -23.52 -11.90 8.81
C SER A 45 -23.78 -12.78 7.61
N GLY A 46 -22.97 -13.82 7.37
CA GLY A 46 -23.11 -14.71 6.20
C GLY A 46 -21.91 -15.59 5.95
N GLY A 47 -21.87 -16.21 4.80
CA GLY A 47 -20.77 -17.06 4.35
C GLY A 47 -20.84 -17.30 2.84
N GLU A 48 -19.77 -17.81 2.29
CA GLU A 48 -19.64 -18.14 0.86
C GLU A 48 -18.80 -19.41 0.70
N THR A 49 -19.10 -20.18 -0.33
CA THR A 49 -18.29 -21.34 -0.72
C THR A 49 -17.56 -21.02 -2.00
N LEU A 50 -16.25 -21.19 -1.99
CA LEU A 50 -15.39 -21.01 -3.15
C LEU A 50 -14.96 -22.37 -3.72
N GLU A 51 -15.08 -22.51 -5.03
CA GLU A 51 -14.57 -23.66 -5.77
C GLU A 51 -13.32 -23.23 -6.55
N LEU A 52 -12.21 -23.88 -6.25
CA LEU A 52 -10.93 -23.66 -6.92
C LEU A 52 -10.67 -24.83 -7.88
N PRO A 53 -10.72 -24.61 -9.21
CA PRO A 53 -10.42 -25.66 -10.17
C PRO A 53 -9.00 -26.20 -10.02
N ALA A 54 -8.77 -27.41 -10.51
CA ALA A 54 -7.43 -27.95 -10.62
C ALA A 54 -6.53 -27.00 -11.43
N GLY A 55 -5.32 -26.72 -10.92
CA GLY A 55 -4.39 -25.80 -11.56
C GLY A 55 -4.70 -24.32 -11.41
N TRP A 56 -5.77 -23.94 -10.70
CA TRP A 56 -6.03 -22.52 -10.40
C TRP A 56 -4.91 -21.92 -9.56
N ARG A 57 -4.54 -20.66 -9.86
CA ARG A 57 -3.61 -19.87 -9.07
C ARG A 57 -4.05 -18.41 -9.05
N GLY A 58 -3.89 -17.76 -7.92
CA GLY A 58 -4.27 -16.35 -7.79
C GLY A 58 -4.22 -15.85 -6.36
N LEU A 59 -4.77 -14.66 -6.16
CA LEU A 59 -4.95 -14.09 -4.83
C LEU A 59 -6.33 -14.42 -4.28
N LEU A 60 -6.36 -14.95 -3.06
CA LEU A 60 -7.55 -15.03 -2.22
C LEU A 60 -7.51 -13.85 -1.24
N LEU A 61 -8.53 -13.01 -1.30
CA LEU A 61 -8.69 -11.82 -0.46
C LEU A 61 -9.63 -12.16 0.69
N LEU A 62 -9.27 -11.81 1.91
CA LEU A 62 -9.96 -12.18 3.13
C LEU A 62 -10.04 -10.98 4.08
N ASP A 63 -11.19 -10.80 4.77
CA ASP A 63 -11.36 -9.76 5.78
C ASP A 63 -12.27 -10.21 6.93
N ARG A 64 -11.69 -10.54 8.06
CA ARG A 64 -12.39 -10.89 9.31
C ARG A 64 -13.44 -11.99 9.13
N LEU A 65 -12.96 -13.19 8.87
CA LEU A 65 -13.76 -14.39 8.61
C LEU A 65 -13.03 -15.64 9.10
N GLU A 66 -13.72 -16.76 9.10
CA GLU A 66 -13.15 -18.09 9.27
C GLU A 66 -13.15 -18.80 7.92
N LEU A 67 -12.02 -19.39 7.56
CA LEU A 67 -11.86 -20.22 6.37
C LEU A 67 -11.76 -21.68 6.79
N THR A 68 -12.56 -22.53 6.16
CA THR A 68 -12.51 -23.99 6.34
C THR A 68 -12.34 -24.67 4.99
N VAL A 69 -11.38 -25.59 4.89
CA VAL A 69 -11.19 -26.43 3.71
C VAL A 69 -12.21 -27.58 3.75
N LEU A 70 -13.20 -27.57 2.88
CA LEU A 70 -14.25 -28.59 2.80
C LEU A 70 -13.76 -29.85 2.08
N ASP A 71 -12.96 -29.66 1.01
CA ASP A 71 -12.44 -30.75 0.18
C ASP A 71 -11.11 -30.36 -0.44
N GLY A 72 -10.26 -31.36 -0.72
CA GLY A 72 -8.93 -31.16 -1.26
C GLY A 72 -7.95 -30.59 -0.25
N GLY A 73 -7.15 -29.63 -0.67
CA GLY A 73 -6.20 -28.90 0.14
C GLY A 73 -5.62 -27.73 -0.63
N VAL A 74 -5.09 -26.75 0.09
CA VAL A 74 -4.49 -25.57 -0.49
C VAL A 74 -3.10 -25.32 0.05
N SER A 75 -2.24 -24.75 -0.79
CA SER A 75 -0.97 -24.14 -0.40
C SER A 75 -1.08 -22.63 -0.61
N PHE A 76 -0.61 -21.83 0.33
CA PHE A 76 -0.72 -20.38 0.23
C PHE A 76 0.44 -19.66 0.89
N GLN A 77 0.69 -18.45 0.41
CA GLN A 77 1.66 -17.52 0.98
C GLN A 77 0.96 -16.19 1.26
N PRO A 78 0.85 -15.77 2.54
CA PRO A 78 0.30 -14.45 2.84
C PRO A 78 1.14 -13.34 2.22
N LEU A 79 0.48 -12.42 1.52
CA LEU A 79 1.07 -11.24 0.90
C LEU A 79 1.23 -10.12 1.93
N ARG A 80 2.36 -9.43 1.91
CA ARG A 80 2.57 -8.22 2.69
C ARG A 80 1.88 -7.03 2.02
N LEU A 81 0.74 -6.63 2.57
CA LEU A 81 -0.12 -5.62 1.98
C LEU A 81 0.36 -4.18 2.18
N GLU A 82 1.31 -3.93 3.08
CA GLU A 82 1.72 -2.57 3.48
C GLU A 82 2.24 -1.75 2.31
N ALA A 83 3.06 -2.35 1.45
CA ALA A 83 3.58 -1.67 0.26
C ALA A 83 2.47 -1.27 -0.70
N LEU A 84 1.53 -2.17 -0.99
CA LEU A 84 0.39 -1.93 -1.89
C LEU A 84 -0.58 -0.93 -1.29
N THR A 85 -0.81 -1.01 0.01
CA THR A 85 -1.66 -0.06 0.76
C THR A 85 -1.09 1.36 0.68
N LYS A 86 0.23 1.50 0.85
CA LYS A 86 0.92 2.78 0.72
C LYS A 86 0.80 3.35 -0.70
N LEU A 87 1.04 2.53 -1.73
CA LEU A 87 0.89 2.93 -3.13
C LEU A 87 -0.55 3.36 -3.45
N LEU A 88 -1.55 2.58 -3.01
CA LEU A 88 -2.95 2.92 -3.21
C LEU A 88 -3.30 4.26 -2.56
N SER A 89 -2.79 4.52 -1.36
CA SER A 89 -3.03 5.79 -0.67
C SER A 89 -2.52 6.99 -1.48
N PHE A 90 -1.34 6.87 -2.12
CA PHE A 90 -0.81 7.91 -3.02
C PHE A 90 -1.64 8.07 -4.29
N VAL A 91 -2.08 6.96 -4.89
CA VAL A 91 -2.91 7.01 -6.10
C VAL A 91 -4.26 7.67 -5.82
N ASP A 92 -4.91 7.28 -4.72
CA ASP A 92 -6.21 7.84 -4.33
C ASP A 92 -6.09 9.32 -3.92
N GLU A 93 -4.99 9.73 -3.29
CA GLU A 93 -4.68 11.14 -3.01
C GLU A 93 -4.57 11.96 -4.30
N ALA A 94 -3.82 11.46 -5.28
CA ALA A 94 -3.61 12.15 -6.55
C ALA A 94 -4.87 12.26 -7.42
N ARG A 95 -5.85 11.36 -7.22
CA ARG A 95 -7.10 11.33 -7.98
C ARG A 95 -8.23 12.14 -7.35
N ASP A 96 -8.04 12.62 -6.11
CA ASP A 96 -9.09 13.27 -5.30
C ASP A 96 -10.42 12.47 -5.28
N ALA A 97 -10.30 11.14 -5.28
CA ALA A 97 -11.43 10.26 -5.43
C ALA A 97 -12.05 9.95 -4.07
N GLU A 98 -13.34 10.28 -3.89
CA GLU A 98 -14.15 9.71 -2.81
C GLU A 98 -14.29 8.21 -3.05
N GLN A 99 -13.59 7.41 -2.25
CA GLN A 99 -13.53 5.96 -2.42
C GLN A 99 -14.52 5.28 -1.47
N GLN A 100 -15.51 4.63 -2.01
CA GLN A 100 -16.40 3.77 -1.21
C GLN A 100 -15.69 2.45 -0.90
N ALA A 101 -15.56 2.12 0.39
CA ALA A 101 -15.16 0.80 0.83
C ALA A 101 -16.31 -0.19 0.55
N GLY A 102 -16.06 -1.19 -0.27
CA GLY A 102 -17.05 -2.24 -0.54
C GLY A 102 -17.34 -3.09 0.70
N GLU A 103 -18.51 -3.73 0.75
CA GLU A 103 -18.92 -4.60 1.86
C GLU A 103 -18.38 -6.04 1.75
N ARG A 104 -17.80 -6.42 0.61
CA ARG A 104 -17.29 -7.78 0.37
C ARG A 104 -16.23 -8.16 1.40
N ARG A 105 -16.34 -9.37 1.96
CA ARG A 105 -15.40 -9.95 2.93
C ARG A 105 -14.34 -10.83 2.31
N CYS A 106 -14.57 -11.27 1.08
CA CYS A 106 -13.65 -12.11 0.34
C CYS A 106 -13.68 -11.77 -1.15
N GLY A 107 -12.70 -12.27 -1.88
CA GLY A 107 -12.61 -12.13 -3.32
C GLY A 107 -11.51 -12.99 -3.91
N LEU A 108 -11.66 -13.38 -5.17
CA LEU A 108 -10.66 -14.10 -5.94
C LEU A 108 -10.14 -13.22 -7.06
N LEU A 109 -8.83 -13.18 -7.21
CA LEU A 109 -8.13 -12.50 -8.30
C LEU A 109 -7.21 -13.53 -8.99
N PRO A 110 -7.60 -14.09 -10.14
CA PRO A 110 -6.74 -15.00 -10.90
C PRO A 110 -5.44 -14.29 -11.33
N LEU A 111 -4.34 -15.03 -11.32
CA LEU A 111 -3.02 -14.54 -11.72
C LEU A 111 -2.40 -15.51 -12.74
N ASP A 112 -2.01 -14.95 -13.88
CA ASP A 112 -1.34 -15.69 -14.94
C ASP A 112 0.20 -15.59 -14.84
N GLU A 113 0.71 -14.63 -14.09
CA GLU A 113 2.13 -14.31 -13.98
C GLU A 113 2.68 -14.71 -12.59
N ASP A 114 3.65 -15.61 -12.56
CA ASP A 114 4.25 -16.12 -11.33
C ASP A 114 5.35 -15.23 -10.78
N GLU A 115 6.11 -14.58 -11.67
CA GLU A 115 7.35 -13.88 -11.31
C GLU A 115 7.15 -12.54 -10.61
N VAL A 116 5.98 -11.92 -10.78
CA VAL A 116 5.68 -10.58 -10.19
C VAL A 116 5.73 -10.55 -8.67
N TRP A 117 5.60 -11.70 -8.02
CA TRP A 117 5.53 -11.82 -6.57
C TRP A 117 6.87 -12.23 -5.91
N THR A 118 7.92 -12.40 -6.70
CA THR A 118 9.24 -12.80 -6.20
C THR A 118 9.96 -11.67 -5.49
N ASP A 119 9.73 -10.42 -5.93
CA ASP A 119 10.33 -9.24 -5.31
C ASP A 119 9.33 -8.07 -5.22
N ARG A 120 9.68 -7.11 -4.36
CA ARG A 120 8.84 -5.93 -4.08
C ARG A 120 8.62 -5.06 -5.32
N ARG A 121 9.64 -4.85 -6.14
CA ARG A 121 9.54 -3.96 -7.32
C ARG A 121 8.63 -4.54 -8.39
N GLY A 122 8.72 -5.84 -8.64
CA GLY A 122 7.83 -6.54 -9.55
C GLY A 122 6.37 -6.44 -9.11
N CYS A 123 6.11 -6.67 -7.82
CA CYS A 123 4.77 -6.55 -7.23
C CYS A 123 4.24 -5.10 -7.30
N GLU A 124 5.04 -4.10 -6.95
CA GLU A 124 4.68 -2.68 -7.04
C GLU A 124 4.37 -2.26 -8.49
N TYR A 125 5.19 -2.69 -9.45
CA TYR A 125 4.97 -2.41 -10.88
C TYR A 125 3.69 -3.06 -11.39
N TRP A 126 3.47 -4.34 -11.08
CA TRP A 126 2.24 -5.04 -11.41
C TRP A 126 1.01 -4.32 -10.85
N PHE A 127 1.05 -3.94 -9.57
CA PHE A 127 -0.02 -3.23 -8.91
C PHE A 127 -0.36 -1.91 -9.61
N LEU A 128 0.64 -1.08 -9.91
CA LEU A 128 0.45 0.19 -10.60
C LEU A 128 -0.14 0.00 -12.02
N ARG A 129 0.30 -1.03 -12.73
CA ARG A 129 -0.27 -1.38 -14.05
C ARG A 129 -1.74 -1.75 -13.96
N GLN A 130 -2.12 -2.55 -12.96
CA GLN A 130 -3.51 -2.92 -12.71
C GLN A 130 -4.39 -1.71 -12.30
N VAL A 131 -3.83 -0.78 -11.55
CA VAL A 131 -4.54 0.46 -11.15
C VAL A 131 -4.89 1.35 -12.36
N LEU A 132 -4.11 1.30 -13.44
CA LEU A 132 -4.39 2.08 -14.66
C LEU A 132 -5.58 1.51 -15.46
N ALA A 133 -5.81 0.20 -15.42
CA ALA A 133 -6.89 -0.48 -16.12
C ALA A 133 -7.46 -1.60 -15.22
N PRO A 134 -8.21 -1.24 -14.16
CA PRO A 134 -8.60 -2.19 -13.13
C PRO A 134 -9.70 -3.14 -13.63
N SER A 135 -9.46 -4.45 -13.50
CA SER A 135 -10.47 -5.49 -13.68
C SER A 135 -11.45 -5.53 -12.49
N GLU A 136 -12.62 -6.16 -12.66
CA GLU A 136 -13.58 -6.31 -11.55
C GLU A 136 -12.96 -7.07 -10.35
N PRO A 137 -12.25 -8.21 -10.51
CA PRO A 137 -11.59 -8.86 -9.39
C PRO A 137 -10.53 -7.98 -8.71
N PHE A 138 -9.83 -7.14 -9.47
CA PHE A 138 -8.86 -6.21 -8.90
C PHE A 138 -9.52 -5.09 -8.08
N GLN A 139 -10.74 -4.66 -8.43
CA GLN A 139 -11.51 -3.72 -7.61
C GLN A 139 -11.80 -4.30 -6.21
N ALA A 140 -12.00 -5.60 -6.07
CA ALA A 140 -12.15 -6.26 -4.78
C ALA A 140 -10.88 -6.11 -3.92
N LEU A 141 -9.68 -6.28 -4.51
CA LEU A 141 -8.40 -6.02 -3.83
C LEU A 141 -8.29 -4.56 -3.37
N LEU A 142 -8.59 -3.60 -4.23
CA LEU A 142 -8.56 -2.17 -3.86
C LEU A 142 -9.52 -1.87 -2.70
N SER A 143 -10.73 -2.41 -2.75
CA SER A 143 -11.73 -2.23 -1.67
C SER A 143 -11.24 -2.81 -0.34
N LEU A 144 -10.59 -3.98 -0.36
CA LEU A 144 -9.96 -4.58 0.81
C LEU A 144 -8.85 -3.66 1.38
N LEU A 145 -7.93 -3.21 0.54
CA LEU A 145 -6.82 -2.34 0.95
C LEU A 145 -7.32 -1.04 1.58
N ARG A 146 -8.37 -0.41 1.02
CA ARG A 146 -8.97 0.83 1.55
C ARG A 146 -9.63 0.66 2.93
N ARG A 147 -9.97 -0.54 3.34
CA ARG A 147 -10.53 -0.84 4.67
C ARG A 147 -9.45 -1.05 5.73
N SER A 148 -8.19 -1.15 5.35
CA SER A 148 -7.10 -1.38 6.28
C SER A 148 -6.77 -0.13 7.12
N GLU A 149 -6.35 -0.34 8.36
CA GLU A 149 -5.85 0.74 9.21
C GLU A 149 -4.62 1.42 8.58
N SER A 150 -3.76 0.63 7.94
CA SER A 150 -2.57 1.14 7.25
C SER A 150 -2.92 2.12 6.14
N TYR A 151 -3.98 1.88 5.36
CA TYR A 151 -4.46 2.80 4.32
C TYR A 151 -4.88 4.15 4.92
N TRP A 152 -5.74 4.13 5.94
CA TRP A 152 -6.23 5.35 6.58
C TRP A 152 -5.13 6.12 7.30
N LEU A 153 -4.19 5.40 7.93
CA LEU A 153 -3.03 6.03 8.54
C LEU A 153 -2.15 6.74 7.51
N VAL A 154 -1.86 6.12 6.36
CA VAL A 154 -1.09 6.76 5.29
C VAL A 154 -1.83 7.96 4.72
N ARG A 155 -3.15 7.86 4.47
CA ARG A 155 -3.99 8.99 4.05
C ARG A 155 -3.94 10.14 5.06
N PHE A 156 -4.09 9.84 6.34
CA PHE A 156 -3.95 10.83 7.41
C PHE A 156 -2.57 11.52 7.37
N LEU A 157 -1.49 10.74 7.27
CA LEU A 157 -0.13 11.28 7.22
C LEU A 157 0.11 12.14 5.97
N LEU A 158 -0.42 11.74 4.81
CA LEU A 158 -0.36 12.53 3.58
C LEU A 158 -1.01 13.89 3.76
N ALA A 159 -2.21 13.95 4.33
CA ALA A 159 -2.93 15.19 4.61
C ALA A 159 -2.20 16.10 5.61
N GLN A 160 -1.36 15.54 6.50
CA GLN A 160 -0.59 16.30 7.49
C GLN A 160 0.86 16.62 7.06
N SER A 161 1.33 16.05 5.95
CA SER A 161 2.75 16.13 5.56
C SER A 161 3.25 17.54 5.19
N GLU A 162 2.35 18.48 4.94
CA GLU A 162 2.70 19.88 4.60
C GLU A 162 3.14 20.71 5.80
N ARG A 163 2.71 20.36 7.02
CA ARG A 163 2.83 21.22 8.20
C ARG A 163 4.11 21.07 9.01
N GLY A 164 4.90 20.05 8.77
CA GLY A 164 6.14 19.80 9.54
C GLY A 164 5.92 19.48 11.02
N ASP A 165 4.72 19.04 11.40
CA ASP A 165 4.30 18.75 12.77
C ASP A 165 5.14 17.63 13.41
N LYS A 166 5.26 17.69 14.73
CA LYS A 166 5.95 16.63 15.47
C LYS A 166 5.13 15.35 15.46
N LEU A 167 5.81 14.21 15.41
CA LEU A 167 5.16 12.89 15.39
C LEU A 167 4.28 12.65 16.61
N GLN A 168 4.58 13.27 17.75
CA GLN A 168 3.74 13.19 18.94
C GLN A 168 2.40 13.89 18.73
N GLU A 169 2.39 15.11 18.18
CA GLU A 169 1.18 15.88 17.86
C GLU A 169 0.30 15.18 16.83
N LEU A 170 0.94 14.50 15.85
CA LEU A 170 0.23 13.65 14.89
C LEU A 170 -0.45 12.46 15.57
N GLY A 171 0.21 11.81 16.53
CA GLY A 171 -0.36 10.73 17.32
C GLY A 171 -1.57 11.17 18.15
N GLU A 172 -1.49 12.30 18.80
CA GLU A 172 -2.58 12.91 19.57
C GLU A 172 -3.80 13.21 18.68
N ARG A 173 -3.58 13.79 17.48
CA ARG A 173 -4.65 14.03 16.51
C ARG A 173 -5.24 12.76 15.91
N TYR A 174 -4.42 11.73 15.74
CA TYR A 174 -4.90 10.40 15.32
C TYR A 174 -5.68 9.67 16.43
N GLY A 175 -5.61 10.16 17.68
CA GLY A 175 -6.37 9.63 18.80
C GLY A 175 -5.71 8.44 19.51
N VAL A 176 -4.40 8.27 19.39
CA VAL A 176 -3.66 7.16 20.02
C VAL A 176 -2.41 7.64 20.77
N SER A 177 -1.90 6.80 21.69
CA SER A 177 -0.65 7.11 22.38
C SER A 177 0.53 7.18 21.40
N TYR A 178 1.54 8.00 21.71
CA TYR A 178 2.74 8.15 20.88
C TYR A 178 3.45 6.83 20.57
N SER A 179 3.57 5.93 21.55
CA SER A 179 4.17 4.62 21.35
C SER A 179 3.39 3.75 20.40
N HIS A 180 2.05 3.76 20.50
CA HIS A 180 1.15 3.06 19.59
C HIS A 180 1.24 3.66 18.18
N PHE A 181 1.17 4.99 18.06
CA PHE A 181 1.28 5.67 16.78
C PHE A 181 2.60 5.35 16.05
N ARG A 182 3.73 5.35 16.76
CA ARG A 182 5.01 4.94 16.16
C ARG A 182 5.01 3.51 15.63
N ARG A 183 4.34 2.58 16.33
CA ARG A 183 4.23 1.18 15.91
C ARG A 183 3.38 1.06 14.66
N LEU A 184 2.22 1.74 14.63
CA LEU A 184 1.34 1.80 13.46
C LEU A 184 2.07 2.38 12.24
N CYS A 185 2.75 3.51 12.41
CA CYS A 185 3.54 4.13 11.34
C CYS A 185 4.63 3.19 10.81
N ARG A 186 5.38 2.52 11.70
CA ARG A 186 6.43 1.58 11.26
C ARG A 186 5.84 0.44 10.44
N HIS A 187 4.70 -0.09 10.84
CA HIS A 187 3.99 -1.14 10.12
C HIS A 187 3.51 -0.63 8.75
N ALA A 188 2.74 0.45 8.71
CA ALA A 188 2.13 0.97 7.49
C ALA A 188 3.14 1.52 6.46
N LEU A 189 4.26 2.08 6.91
CA LEU A 189 5.25 2.74 6.05
C LEU A 189 6.43 1.83 5.69
N GLY A 190 6.66 0.78 6.46
CA GLY A 190 7.84 -0.07 6.35
C GLY A 190 9.14 0.59 6.84
N GLY A 191 9.05 1.80 7.42
CA GLY A 191 10.22 2.60 7.83
C GLY A 191 9.91 3.60 8.93
N ALA A 192 10.88 4.50 9.19
CA ALA A 192 10.72 5.55 10.17
C ALA A 192 9.82 6.67 9.63
N ALA A 193 8.67 6.92 10.27
CA ALA A 193 7.70 7.94 9.85
C ALA A 193 8.32 9.33 9.61
N LYS A 194 9.29 9.74 10.45
CA LYS A 194 9.99 11.03 10.28
C LYS A 194 10.73 11.12 8.95
N THR A 195 11.36 10.05 8.50
CA THR A 195 12.06 9.98 7.22
C THR A 195 11.06 10.05 6.07
N GLU A 196 10.01 9.23 6.11
CA GLU A 196 8.97 9.19 5.09
C GLU A 196 8.27 10.55 4.93
N LEU A 197 7.83 11.16 6.03
CA LEU A 197 7.19 12.49 6.00
C LEU A 197 8.13 13.58 5.45
N ARG A 198 9.42 13.52 5.76
CA ARG A 198 10.42 14.43 5.19
C ARG A 198 10.53 14.23 3.68
N ASP A 199 10.62 12.97 3.24
CA ASP A 199 10.79 12.63 1.82
C ASP A 199 9.53 13.00 1.01
N TRP A 200 8.33 12.81 1.58
CA TRP A 200 7.08 13.25 0.95
C TRP A 200 6.97 14.77 0.84
N ARG A 201 7.32 15.50 1.92
CA ARG A 201 7.37 16.96 1.90
C ARG A 201 8.33 17.45 0.82
N MET A 202 9.50 16.84 0.72
CA MET A 202 10.49 17.17 -0.28
C MET A 202 9.99 16.87 -1.70
N ALA A 203 9.37 15.70 -1.94
CA ALA A 203 8.80 15.36 -3.24
C ALA A 203 7.73 16.37 -3.68
N ARG A 204 6.81 16.77 -2.79
CA ARG A 204 5.81 17.81 -3.07
C ARG A 204 6.45 19.17 -3.37
N SER A 205 7.45 19.57 -2.59
CA SER A 205 8.16 20.84 -2.85
C SER A 205 8.89 20.83 -4.19
N LEU A 206 9.40 19.68 -4.62
CA LEU A 206 9.99 19.53 -5.96
C LEU A 206 8.94 19.68 -7.08
N LEU A 207 7.75 19.13 -6.90
CA LEU A 207 6.65 19.32 -7.87
C LEU A 207 6.31 20.81 -8.03
N ASP A 208 6.18 21.55 -6.92
CA ASP A 208 5.93 23.00 -6.98
C ASP A 208 7.06 23.76 -7.72
N VAL A 209 8.33 23.34 -7.51
CA VAL A 209 9.47 23.92 -8.26
C VAL A 209 9.37 23.61 -9.75
N VAL A 210 8.96 22.40 -10.13
CA VAL A 210 8.78 21.98 -11.53
C VAL A 210 7.63 22.75 -12.19
N GLU A 211 6.52 22.96 -11.48
CA GLU A 211 5.39 23.72 -11.96
C GLU A 211 5.72 25.21 -12.14
N GLY A 212 6.69 25.74 -11.42
CA GLY A 212 7.24 27.07 -11.62
C GLY A 212 6.29 28.22 -11.32
N ARG A 213 5.21 27.97 -10.55
CA ARG A 213 4.21 29.00 -10.18
C ARG A 213 4.68 29.92 -9.08
N ASP A 214 5.49 29.41 -8.17
CA ASP A 214 5.97 30.08 -6.97
C ASP A 214 7.49 30.30 -7.01
N SER A 215 7.97 31.35 -6.34
CA SER A 215 9.40 31.54 -6.12
C SER A 215 9.94 30.47 -5.18
N LEU A 216 11.24 30.12 -5.27
CA LEU A 216 11.88 29.14 -4.38
C LEU A 216 11.71 29.46 -2.90
N THR A 217 11.64 30.74 -2.55
CA THR A 217 11.39 31.18 -1.17
C THR A 217 9.94 30.89 -0.76
N GLN A 218 8.97 31.13 -1.63
CA GLN A 218 7.56 30.79 -1.37
C GLN A 218 7.37 29.28 -1.24
N VAL A 219 7.96 28.50 -2.15
CA VAL A 219 7.94 27.02 -2.07
C VAL A 219 8.53 26.54 -0.74
N ALA A 220 9.70 27.05 -0.34
CA ALA A 220 10.32 26.70 0.94
C ALA A 220 9.40 26.99 2.13
N LEU A 221 8.80 28.18 2.19
CA LEU A 221 7.88 28.57 3.26
C LEU A 221 6.60 27.74 3.26
N LYS A 222 5.99 27.50 2.09
CA LYS A 222 4.79 26.67 1.93
C LYS A 222 4.98 25.27 2.49
N HIS A 223 6.16 24.67 2.26
CA HIS A 223 6.49 23.32 2.72
C HIS A 223 7.18 23.30 4.11
N GLY A 224 7.12 24.38 4.89
CA GLY A 224 7.59 24.41 6.27
C GLY A 224 9.10 24.32 6.44
N TYR A 225 9.88 24.73 5.45
CA TYR A 225 11.32 24.88 5.59
C TYR A 225 11.66 26.18 6.33
N ALA A 226 12.66 26.11 7.23
CA ALA A 226 13.10 27.27 8.00
C ALA A 226 13.68 28.40 7.12
N SER A 227 14.20 28.07 5.94
CA SER A 227 14.73 29.02 4.96
C SER A 227 14.86 28.39 3.56
N SER A 228 14.93 29.22 2.53
CA SER A 228 15.24 28.78 1.16
C SER A 228 16.61 28.13 1.04
N SER A 229 17.58 28.51 1.88
CA SER A 229 18.92 27.87 1.94
C SER A 229 18.82 26.46 2.51
N HIS A 230 18.06 26.24 3.58
CA HIS A 230 17.80 24.90 4.15
C HIS A 230 17.14 24.01 3.10
N PHE A 231 16.07 24.50 2.46
CA PHE A 231 15.41 23.82 1.35
C PHE A 231 16.39 23.43 0.22
N SER A 232 17.19 24.39 -0.26
CA SER A 232 18.15 24.17 -1.35
C SER A 232 19.19 23.12 -1.01
N ASN A 233 19.69 23.10 0.23
CA ASN A 233 20.67 22.12 0.69
C ASN A 233 20.08 20.71 0.77
N GLU A 234 18.85 20.58 1.28
CA GLU A 234 18.17 19.27 1.38
C GLU A 234 17.89 18.69 -0.01
N ILE A 235 17.36 19.49 -0.94
CA ILE A 235 17.13 19.07 -2.32
C ILE A 235 18.44 18.67 -3.02
N LYS A 236 19.48 19.49 -2.89
CA LYS A 236 20.79 19.20 -3.49
C LYS A 236 21.40 17.91 -2.93
N GLY A 237 21.22 17.66 -1.63
CA GLY A 237 21.69 16.44 -0.98
C GLY A 237 21.00 15.17 -1.53
N LEU A 238 19.73 15.26 -1.94
CA LEU A 238 18.96 14.13 -2.45
C LEU A 238 19.18 13.87 -3.94
N ILE A 239 19.00 14.90 -4.78
CA ILE A 239 18.98 14.74 -6.24
C ILE A 239 20.27 15.23 -6.92
N GLY A 240 21.24 15.70 -6.14
CA GLY A 240 22.54 16.18 -6.65
C GLY A 240 22.51 17.58 -7.29
N VAL A 241 21.32 18.14 -7.52
CA VAL A 241 21.10 19.44 -8.19
C VAL A 241 20.30 20.38 -7.28
N SER A 242 20.66 21.68 -7.26
CA SER A 242 19.90 22.66 -6.52
C SER A 242 18.52 22.90 -7.15
N PRO A 243 17.49 23.37 -6.39
CA PRO A 243 16.16 23.70 -6.95
C PRO A 243 16.25 24.70 -8.11
N ARG A 244 17.16 25.68 -8.02
CA ARG A 244 17.41 26.66 -9.10
C ARG A 244 18.00 25.98 -10.34
N GLY A 245 18.94 25.05 -10.15
CA GLY A 245 19.50 24.26 -11.26
C GLY A 245 18.43 23.39 -11.94
N LEU A 246 17.54 22.78 -11.16
CA LEU A 246 16.41 22.00 -11.66
C LEU A 246 15.45 22.87 -12.49
N SER A 247 15.05 24.04 -12.00
CA SER A 247 14.21 25.00 -12.74
C SER A 247 14.83 25.38 -14.08
N ASN A 248 16.13 25.65 -14.10
CA ASN A 248 16.85 25.99 -15.33
C ASN A 248 16.87 24.84 -16.35
N ILE A 249 17.09 23.60 -15.89
CA ILE A 249 17.05 22.41 -16.75
C ILE A 249 15.65 22.24 -17.38
N ILE A 250 14.59 22.39 -16.58
CA ILE A 250 13.20 22.26 -17.07
C ILE A 250 12.88 23.35 -18.11
N GLN A 251 13.27 24.60 -17.86
CA GLN A 251 13.07 25.70 -18.82
C GLN A 251 13.80 25.49 -20.15
N LEU A 252 14.95 24.80 -20.13
CA LEU A 252 15.68 24.43 -21.34
C LEU A 252 15.03 23.29 -22.10
N ALA A 253 14.39 22.34 -21.39
CA ALA A 253 13.74 21.16 -21.98
C ALA A 253 12.34 21.48 -22.57
N THR A 254 11.72 22.62 -22.18
CA THR A 254 10.38 23.05 -22.64
C THR A 254 10.42 24.10 -23.74
N LYS A 255 11.61 24.51 -24.19
CA LYS A 255 11.84 25.35 -25.37
C LYS A 255 12.17 24.48 -26.60
#